data_2b41bdbfa60e960f59d650e599e21de1
#
_entry.id   2b41bdbfa60e960f59d650e599e21de1
#
_cell.length_a   1.000
_cell.length_b   1.000
_cell.length_c   1.000
_cell.angle_alpha   90.00
_cell.angle_beta   90.00
_cell.angle_gamma   90.00
#
_symmetry.space_group_name_H-M   'P 1'
#
loop_
_entity.id
_entity.type
_entity.pdbx_description
1 polymer ?
#
loop_
_entity_poly.entity_id
_entity_poly.type
_entity_poly.pdbx_seq_one_letter_code
_entity_poly.pdbx_strand_id
1 'polypeptide(L)'
;MGTWQGVSGISHPGVPITRDMEFAIASNTKLFTAVLLLKLAENNKLKLDDSLHAFLQSYTNIDSNITIRQLLNHTSGLDDVTSVPGYPDSIMNNPRRVYTASELLTWTGTPTFAPGKGWEYCNTNYLLAGLIAEKVTGHSYGKLLRDSILNPLKLDSTFLDVYDSVLYTIAHPWQAGRDNAATPRISLNSAAGAAGAMYSTSSEMLQWYNALMNGKVVNANSIKEMTTFVEKERYGMGIAEYIVSGKSVWTHGGQIWGGYNSSMMYDPATGIIVCILTNQLPAQAFQISVQMLTTVWNAIVGIDESENTESILYPNPTNDMVMISRNDRDIQSIKIFDIHGKIVMETTENTFSIAQLPSGTYQVRVHSIEEVRNYSLIKY
;
A
#
# COMPACT_ATOMS: atom_id res chain seq x y z
N MET A 1 17.83 -6.06 -9.94
CA MET A 1 16.94 -6.48 -8.86
C MET A 1 15.92 -7.46 -9.45
N GLY A 2 15.53 -8.50 -8.70
CA GLY A 2 14.49 -9.45 -9.10
C GLY A 2 13.12 -9.03 -8.57
N THR A 3 12.07 -9.64 -9.14
CA THR A 3 10.69 -9.50 -8.64
C THR A 3 10.20 -10.86 -8.16
N TRP A 4 9.57 -10.89 -7.01
CA TRP A 4 8.89 -12.06 -6.47
C TRP A 4 7.40 -11.76 -6.30
N GLN A 5 6.56 -12.75 -6.61
CA GLN A 5 5.12 -12.68 -6.43
C GLN A 5 4.60 -13.99 -5.88
N GLY A 6 3.80 -13.93 -4.83
CA GLY A 6 3.12 -15.06 -4.21
C GLY A 6 1.63 -14.80 -4.05
N VAL A 7 0.85 -15.88 -3.97
CA VAL A 7 -0.59 -15.84 -3.70
C VAL A 7 -0.94 -16.90 -2.66
N SER A 8 -1.98 -16.62 -1.87
CA SER A 8 -2.50 -17.55 -0.87
C SER A 8 -3.99 -17.32 -0.64
N GLY A 9 -4.72 -18.36 -0.25
CA GLY A 9 -6.15 -18.28 0.07
C GLY A 9 -7.07 -18.47 -1.13
N ILE A 10 -8.31 -18.09 -0.94
CA ILE A 10 -9.41 -18.30 -1.90
C ILE A 10 -10.11 -16.98 -2.23
N SER A 11 -10.57 -16.87 -3.48
CA SER A 11 -11.52 -15.85 -3.89
C SER A 11 -12.90 -16.16 -3.33
N HIS A 12 -13.40 -17.36 -3.59
CA HIS A 12 -14.66 -17.90 -3.06
C HIS A 12 -14.58 -19.43 -3.00
N PRO A 13 -15.57 -20.14 -2.41
CA PRO A 13 -15.51 -21.58 -2.25
C PRO A 13 -15.15 -22.31 -3.54
N GLY A 14 -14.06 -23.09 -3.50
CA GLY A 14 -13.55 -23.86 -4.63
C GLY A 14 -12.70 -23.07 -5.65
N VAL A 15 -12.50 -21.76 -5.46
CA VAL A 15 -11.73 -20.92 -6.38
C VAL A 15 -10.54 -20.29 -5.64
N PRO A 16 -9.31 -20.78 -5.84
CA PRO A 16 -8.12 -20.21 -5.24
C PRO A 16 -7.84 -18.81 -5.82
N ILE A 17 -7.15 -17.96 -5.05
CA ILE A 17 -6.60 -16.70 -5.57
C ILE A 17 -5.54 -17.03 -6.63
N THR A 18 -5.56 -16.26 -7.72
CA THR A 18 -4.52 -16.28 -8.75
C THR A 18 -3.80 -14.93 -8.83
N ARG A 19 -2.65 -14.93 -9.52
CA ARG A 19 -1.82 -13.71 -9.66
C ARG A 19 -2.50 -12.61 -10.47
N ASP A 20 -3.41 -13.00 -11.36
CA ASP A 20 -4.06 -12.11 -12.32
C ASP A 20 -5.42 -11.60 -11.82
N MET A 21 -5.85 -12.04 -10.63
CA MET A 21 -7.06 -11.51 -10.02
C MET A 21 -6.88 -10.07 -9.58
N GLU A 22 -7.91 -9.28 -9.84
CA GLU A 22 -7.99 -7.85 -9.51
C GLU A 22 -8.60 -7.66 -8.13
N PHE A 23 -8.06 -6.70 -7.39
CA PHE A 23 -8.50 -6.32 -6.06
C PHE A 23 -8.77 -4.82 -6.02
N ALA A 24 -9.78 -4.39 -5.27
CA ALA A 24 -9.91 -2.97 -4.98
C ALA A 24 -8.69 -2.48 -4.20
N ILE A 25 -8.01 -1.47 -4.73
CA ILE A 25 -6.85 -0.85 -4.09
C ILE A 25 -7.25 0.29 -3.16
N ALA A 26 -8.55 0.64 -3.16
CA ALA A 26 -9.13 1.65 -2.29
C ALA A 26 -8.30 2.94 -2.29
N SER A 27 -7.93 3.47 -1.13
CA SER A 27 -7.22 4.75 -1.01
C SER A 27 -5.85 4.81 -1.68
N ASN A 28 -5.26 3.70 -2.14
CA ASN A 28 -4.11 3.77 -3.04
C ASN A 28 -4.45 4.46 -4.37
N THR A 29 -5.73 4.62 -4.72
CA THR A 29 -6.22 5.49 -5.82
C THR A 29 -5.74 6.93 -5.67
N LYS A 30 -5.60 7.42 -4.44
CA LYS A 30 -5.21 8.80 -4.15
C LYS A 30 -3.85 9.18 -4.76
N LEU A 31 -2.92 8.25 -4.79
CA LEU A 31 -1.62 8.51 -5.41
C LEU A 31 -1.75 8.72 -6.92
N PHE A 32 -2.61 7.96 -7.60
CA PHE A 32 -2.92 8.18 -9.03
C PHE A 32 -3.54 9.56 -9.26
N THR A 33 -4.48 9.96 -8.41
CA THR A 33 -5.14 11.28 -8.47
C THR A 33 -4.13 12.41 -8.26
N ALA A 34 -3.28 12.30 -7.23
CA ALA A 34 -2.25 13.31 -6.94
C ALA A 34 -1.26 13.44 -8.11
N VAL A 35 -0.79 12.32 -8.66
CA VAL A 35 0.11 12.31 -9.80
C VAL A 35 -0.54 12.89 -11.06
N LEU A 36 -1.83 12.64 -11.29
CA LEU A 36 -2.55 13.26 -12.39
C LEU A 36 -2.54 14.79 -12.28
N LEU A 37 -2.82 15.35 -11.10
CA LEU A 37 -2.75 16.81 -10.89
C LEU A 37 -1.33 17.35 -11.01
N LEU A 38 -0.32 16.62 -10.55
CA LEU A 38 1.08 16.99 -10.74
C LEU A 38 1.44 17.04 -12.24
N LYS A 39 0.99 16.07 -13.04
CA LYS A 39 1.16 16.09 -14.51
C LYS A 39 0.48 17.30 -15.15
N LEU A 40 -0.70 17.66 -14.69
CA LEU A 40 -1.39 18.87 -15.16
C LEU A 40 -0.62 20.14 -14.79
N ALA A 41 -0.02 20.17 -13.59
CA ALA A 41 0.84 21.27 -13.16
C ALA A 41 2.13 21.37 -14.01
N GLU A 42 2.79 20.24 -14.32
CA GLU A 42 3.95 20.20 -15.22
C GLU A 42 3.63 20.73 -16.63
N ASN A 43 2.40 20.51 -17.07
CA ASN A 43 1.91 20.99 -18.36
C ASN A 43 1.30 22.42 -18.29
N ASN A 44 1.54 23.15 -17.19
CA ASN A 44 1.03 24.52 -16.96
C ASN A 44 -0.48 24.67 -17.11
N LYS A 45 -1.25 23.62 -16.83
CA LYS A 45 -2.73 23.65 -16.86
C LYS A 45 -3.31 24.18 -15.55
N LEU A 46 -2.56 24.07 -14.46
CA LEU A 46 -2.88 24.56 -13.13
C LEU A 46 -1.59 24.77 -12.32
N LYS A 47 -1.70 25.38 -11.15
CA LYS A 47 -0.63 25.42 -10.13
C LYS A 47 -1.16 24.76 -8.86
N LEU A 48 -0.29 24.12 -8.10
CA LEU A 48 -0.70 23.48 -6.84
C LEU A 48 -1.26 24.47 -5.82
N ASP A 49 -0.86 25.72 -5.91
CA ASP A 49 -1.32 26.79 -5.01
C ASP A 49 -2.51 27.59 -5.58
N ASP A 50 -3.06 27.17 -6.74
CA ASP A 50 -4.33 27.71 -7.23
C ASP A 50 -5.47 27.26 -6.31
N SER A 51 -6.41 28.19 -6.06
CA SER A 51 -7.57 27.96 -5.19
C SER A 51 -8.73 27.34 -5.96
N LEU A 52 -9.64 26.69 -5.23
CA LEU A 52 -10.84 26.02 -5.79
C LEU A 52 -11.67 26.94 -6.67
N HIS A 53 -11.82 28.23 -6.29
CA HIS A 53 -12.65 29.19 -7.05
C HIS A 53 -12.15 29.43 -8.48
N ALA A 54 -10.89 29.11 -8.78
CA ALA A 54 -10.38 29.20 -10.15
C ALA A 54 -10.98 28.15 -11.10
N PHE A 55 -11.51 27.07 -10.54
CA PHE A 55 -11.94 25.90 -11.32
C PHE A 55 -13.40 25.50 -11.09
N LEU A 56 -13.88 25.61 -9.86
CA LEU A 56 -15.15 25.05 -9.44
C LEU A 56 -16.11 26.14 -8.97
N GLN A 57 -17.40 25.87 -9.11
CA GLN A 57 -18.44 26.66 -8.47
C GLN A 57 -18.36 26.53 -6.96
N SER A 58 -18.98 27.45 -6.22
CA SER A 58 -19.10 27.40 -4.78
C SER A 58 -19.99 26.23 -4.34
N TYR A 59 -19.57 25.55 -3.28
CA TYR A 59 -20.35 24.55 -2.55
C TYR A 59 -20.56 25.02 -1.12
N THR A 60 -21.68 24.67 -0.51
CA THR A 60 -21.91 24.93 0.93
C THR A 60 -20.86 24.19 1.74
N ASN A 61 -20.36 24.83 2.81
CA ASN A 61 -19.35 24.28 3.71
C ASN A 61 -17.97 24.00 3.07
N ILE A 62 -17.71 24.46 1.86
CA ILE A 62 -16.40 24.33 1.21
C ILE A 62 -15.84 25.73 0.96
N ASP A 63 -14.75 26.07 1.64
CA ASP A 63 -14.04 27.33 1.43
C ASP A 63 -13.39 27.33 0.04
N SER A 64 -13.81 28.24 -0.81
CA SER A 64 -13.32 28.37 -2.18
C SER A 64 -11.85 28.82 -2.29
N ASN A 65 -11.23 29.25 -1.18
CA ASN A 65 -9.82 29.61 -1.12
C ASN A 65 -8.90 28.41 -0.82
N ILE A 66 -9.44 27.24 -0.50
CA ILE A 66 -8.64 26.01 -0.37
C ILE A 66 -7.83 25.80 -1.63
N THR A 67 -6.54 25.51 -1.49
CA THR A 67 -5.65 25.25 -2.62
C THR A 67 -5.62 23.77 -3.00
N ILE A 68 -5.20 23.46 -4.24
CA ILE A 68 -5.01 22.07 -4.70
C ILE A 68 -4.01 21.35 -3.76
N ARG A 69 -2.93 22.01 -3.36
CA ARG A 69 -1.95 21.49 -2.39
C ARG A 69 -2.61 21.05 -1.10
N GLN A 70 -3.49 21.90 -0.55
CA GLN A 70 -4.20 21.61 0.71
C GLN A 70 -5.20 20.44 0.58
N LEU A 71 -5.78 20.25 -0.59
CA LEU A 71 -6.56 19.03 -0.87
C LEU A 71 -5.68 17.80 -0.85
N LEU A 72 -4.58 17.80 -1.60
CA LEU A 72 -3.76 16.62 -1.81
C LEU A 72 -3.01 16.17 -0.56
N ASN A 73 -2.67 17.08 0.36
CA ASN A 73 -1.97 16.78 1.60
C ASN A 73 -2.87 16.78 2.85
N HIS A 74 -4.19 16.87 2.68
CA HIS A 74 -5.19 16.82 3.76
C HIS A 74 -5.12 17.97 4.79
N THR A 75 -4.67 19.14 4.36
CA THR A 75 -4.68 20.35 5.21
C THR A 75 -5.81 21.33 4.90
N SER A 76 -6.84 20.86 4.19
CA SER A 76 -8.00 21.67 3.77
C SER A 76 -8.95 22.03 4.91
N GLY A 77 -9.07 21.17 5.93
CA GLY A 77 -10.06 21.27 7.01
C GLY A 77 -11.47 20.84 6.63
N LEU A 78 -11.68 20.28 5.44
CA LEU A 78 -13.00 19.81 4.99
C LEU A 78 -13.48 18.62 5.82
N ASP A 79 -14.79 18.58 6.06
CA ASP A 79 -15.45 17.39 6.59
C ASP A 79 -15.45 16.25 5.57
N ASP A 80 -15.26 15.01 6.05
CA ASP A 80 -15.23 13.83 5.19
C ASP A 80 -16.65 13.38 4.85
N VAL A 81 -17.04 13.50 3.60
CA VAL A 81 -18.35 13.09 3.11
C VAL A 81 -18.69 11.63 3.46
N THR A 82 -17.70 10.76 3.60
CA THR A 82 -17.92 9.36 3.97
C THR A 82 -18.32 9.16 5.43
N SER A 83 -18.11 10.19 6.27
CA SER A 83 -18.48 10.21 7.69
C SER A 83 -19.83 10.86 7.96
N VAL A 84 -20.45 11.44 6.94
CA VAL A 84 -21.75 12.12 7.09
C VAL A 84 -22.84 11.11 7.44
N PRO A 85 -23.71 11.42 8.43
CA PRO A 85 -24.84 10.57 8.78
C PRO A 85 -25.71 10.22 7.55
N GLY A 86 -26.01 8.94 7.35
CA GLY A 86 -26.79 8.44 6.22
C GLY A 86 -25.98 8.14 4.96
N TYR A 87 -24.69 8.50 4.88
CA TYR A 87 -23.83 8.11 3.75
C TYR A 87 -23.78 6.58 3.58
N PRO A 88 -23.47 5.76 4.62
CA PRO A 88 -23.45 4.32 4.49
C PRO A 88 -24.78 3.75 3.98
N ASP A 89 -25.90 4.20 4.55
CA ASP A 89 -27.24 3.73 4.18
C ASP A 89 -27.60 4.11 2.74
N SER A 90 -27.24 5.31 2.33
CA SER A 90 -27.48 5.75 0.95
C SER A 90 -26.75 4.89 -0.07
N ILE A 91 -25.49 4.52 0.23
CA ILE A 91 -24.68 3.68 -0.64
C ILE A 91 -25.21 2.24 -0.65
N MET A 92 -25.48 1.65 0.52
CA MET A 92 -25.85 0.24 0.64
C MET A 92 -27.27 -0.04 0.16
N ASN A 93 -28.20 0.87 0.37
CA ASN A 93 -29.62 0.71 -0.02
C ASN A 93 -29.91 1.04 -1.50
N ASN A 94 -28.92 1.60 -2.22
CA ASN A 94 -29.07 1.96 -3.64
C ASN A 94 -27.98 1.27 -4.51
N PRO A 95 -27.96 -0.05 -4.61
CA PRO A 95 -26.82 -0.83 -5.13
C PRO A 95 -26.44 -0.54 -6.58
N ARG A 96 -27.35 0.00 -7.37
CA ARG A 96 -27.14 0.33 -8.79
C ARG A 96 -27.01 1.81 -9.07
N ARG A 97 -27.09 2.66 -8.03
CA ARG A 97 -26.98 4.11 -8.21
C ARG A 97 -25.54 4.48 -8.49
N VAL A 98 -25.35 5.32 -9.50
CA VAL A 98 -24.07 5.98 -9.78
C VAL A 98 -24.10 7.35 -9.12
N TYR A 99 -23.19 7.58 -8.18
CA TYR A 99 -23.01 8.86 -7.50
C TYR A 99 -21.97 9.69 -8.26
N THR A 100 -22.24 10.98 -8.40
CA THR A 100 -21.27 11.93 -8.93
C THR A 100 -20.54 12.65 -7.79
N ALA A 101 -19.29 13.04 -8.02
CA ALA A 101 -18.55 13.82 -7.03
C ALA A 101 -19.27 15.13 -6.69
N SER A 102 -19.83 15.84 -7.69
CA SER A 102 -20.58 17.08 -7.46
C SER A 102 -21.82 16.89 -6.56
N GLU A 103 -22.51 15.77 -6.68
CA GLU A 103 -23.63 15.44 -5.80
C GLU A 103 -23.14 15.18 -4.37
N LEU A 104 -22.10 14.37 -4.20
CA LEU A 104 -21.57 14.03 -2.88
C LEU A 104 -21.05 15.26 -2.13
N LEU A 105 -20.44 16.22 -2.85
CA LEU A 105 -19.99 17.47 -2.25
C LEU A 105 -21.12 18.29 -1.62
N THR A 106 -22.37 18.11 -2.04
CA THR A 106 -23.52 18.78 -1.39
C THR A 106 -23.84 18.18 -0.01
N TRP A 107 -23.29 17.03 0.33
CA TRP A 107 -23.46 16.37 1.63
C TRP A 107 -22.39 16.78 2.64
N THR A 108 -21.31 17.42 2.20
CA THR A 108 -20.19 17.81 3.06
C THR A 108 -20.66 18.67 4.26
N GLY A 109 -20.31 18.23 5.46
CA GLY A 109 -20.65 18.93 6.71
C GLY A 109 -19.78 20.15 6.96
N THR A 110 -19.86 20.68 8.18
CA THR A 110 -19.09 21.86 8.58
C THR A 110 -17.60 21.53 8.66
N PRO A 111 -16.72 22.39 8.11
CA PRO A 111 -15.27 22.19 8.22
C PRO A 111 -14.79 22.07 9.69
N THR A 112 -13.81 21.22 9.92
CA THR A 112 -13.25 20.94 11.25
C THR A 112 -12.22 21.96 11.68
N PHE A 113 -11.52 22.61 10.73
CA PHE A 113 -10.57 23.70 10.96
C PHE A 113 -10.44 24.57 9.70
N ALA A 114 -9.86 25.75 9.84
CA ALA A 114 -9.59 26.62 8.70
C ALA A 114 -8.46 26.07 7.80
N PRO A 115 -8.50 26.28 6.49
CA PRO A 115 -7.49 25.78 5.55
C PRO A 115 -6.05 26.11 6.00
N GLY A 116 -5.20 25.09 6.03
CA GLY A 116 -3.80 25.19 6.45
C GLY A 116 -3.57 25.30 7.96
N LYS A 117 -4.61 25.19 8.81
CA LYS A 117 -4.49 25.31 10.27
C LYS A 117 -4.50 23.98 11.03
N GLY A 118 -4.60 22.87 10.30
CA GLY A 118 -4.60 21.53 10.86
C GLY A 118 -4.40 20.48 9.77
N TRP A 119 -4.54 19.24 10.16
CA TRP A 119 -4.50 18.08 9.27
C TRP A 119 -5.56 17.08 9.68
N GLU A 120 -6.31 16.60 8.70
CA GLU A 120 -7.28 15.51 8.88
C GLU A 120 -7.47 14.79 7.56
N TYR A 121 -7.31 13.46 7.57
CA TYR A 121 -7.52 12.65 6.39
C TYR A 121 -8.97 12.75 5.91
N CYS A 122 -9.17 13.10 4.63
CA CYS A 122 -10.49 13.44 4.14
C CYS A 122 -10.66 13.02 2.67
N ASN A 123 -11.66 12.16 2.41
CA ASN A 123 -11.98 11.70 1.06
C ASN A 123 -12.58 12.80 0.18
N THR A 124 -13.30 13.76 0.76
CA THR A 124 -13.85 14.94 0.06
C THR A 124 -12.77 15.68 -0.73
N ASN A 125 -11.56 15.77 -0.18
CA ASN A 125 -10.42 16.39 -0.84
C ASN A 125 -10.13 15.78 -2.22
N TYR A 126 -10.15 14.48 -2.32
CA TYR A 126 -9.81 13.78 -3.55
C TYR A 126 -10.98 13.71 -4.54
N LEU A 127 -12.22 13.79 -4.08
CA LEU A 127 -13.35 14.03 -4.96
C LEU A 127 -13.23 15.40 -5.65
N LEU A 128 -12.88 16.45 -4.90
CA LEU A 128 -12.59 17.78 -5.45
C LEU A 128 -11.41 17.76 -6.42
N ALA A 129 -10.34 17.07 -6.08
CA ALA A 129 -9.16 16.92 -6.94
C ALA A 129 -9.51 16.27 -8.29
N GLY A 130 -10.35 15.23 -8.29
CA GLY A 130 -10.89 14.62 -9.51
C GLY A 130 -11.69 15.62 -10.36
N LEU A 131 -12.60 16.38 -9.75
CA LEU A 131 -13.40 17.40 -10.45
C LEU A 131 -12.52 18.52 -11.03
N ILE A 132 -11.47 18.95 -10.33
CA ILE A 132 -10.53 19.94 -10.85
C ILE A 132 -9.86 19.41 -12.12
N ALA A 133 -9.37 18.15 -12.10
CA ALA A 133 -8.77 17.54 -13.28
C ALA A 133 -9.74 17.51 -14.46
N GLU A 134 -11.01 17.15 -14.24
CA GLU A 134 -12.06 17.15 -15.27
C GLU A 134 -12.30 18.56 -15.81
N LYS A 135 -12.42 19.54 -14.91
CA LYS A 135 -12.72 20.92 -15.29
C LYS A 135 -11.61 21.55 -16.14
N VAL A 136 -10.37 21.33 -15.75
CA VAL A 136 -9.18 21.88 -16.41
C VAL A 136 -8.96 21.29 -17.80
N THR A 137 -9.37 20.05 -18.02
CA THR A 137 -9.09 19.32 -19.26
C THR A 137 -10.30 19.14 -20.15
N GLY A 138 -11.52 19.23 -19.63
CA GLY A 138 -12.76 18.92 -20.33
C GLY A 138 -12.98 17.43 -20.58
N HIS A 139 -12.20 16.54 -19.93
CA HIS A 139 -12.30 15.08 -20.05
C HIS A 139 -12.69 14.46 -18.72
N SER A 140 -13.37 13.29 -18.74
CA SER A 140 -13.69 12.56 -17.52
C SER A 140 -12.42 12.08 -16.80
N TYR A 141 -12.49 11.98 -15.48
CA TYR A 141 -11.39 11.52 -14.63
C TYR A 141 -10.87 10.15 -15.07
N GLY A 142 -11.76 9.19 -15.38
CA GLY A 142 -11.37 7.87 -15.88
C GLY A 142 -10.58 7.95 -17.20
N LYS A 143 -11.03 8.79 -18.15
CA LYS A 143 -10.29 9.00 -19.39
C LYS A 143 -8.92 9.60 -19.14
N LEU A 144 -8.80 10.56 -18.24
CA LEU A 144 -7.52 11.18 -17.88
C LEU A 144 -6.54 10.19 -17.27
N LEU A 145 -7.01 9.33 -16.35
CA LEU A 145 -6.18 8.25 -15.79
C LEU A 145 -5.69 7.32 -16.90
N ARG A 146 -6.60 6.89 -17.77
CA ARG A 146 -6.30 5.98 -18.87
C ARG A 146 -5.25 6.56 -19.81
N ASP A 147 -5.46 7.76 -20.30
CA ASP A 147 -4.60 8.39 -21.31
C ASP A 147 -3.26 8.85 -20.73
N SER A 148 -3.25 9.33 -19.47
CA SER A 148 -2.07 9.97 -18.89
C SER A 148 -1.17 9.01 -18.10
N ILE A 149 -1.71 7.91 -17.59
CA ILE A 149 -1.00 7.01 -16.68
C ILE A 149 -1.11 5.56 -17.12
N LEU A 150 -2.33 5.02 -17.25
CA LEU A 150 -2.51 3.58 -17.40
C LEU A 150 -2.01 3.07 -18.74
N ASN A 151 -2.45 3.66 -19.86
CA ASN A 151 -2.05 3.25 -21.20
C ASN A 151 -0.54 3.46 -21.45
N PRO A 152 0.07 4.62 -21.09
CA PRO A 152 1.51 4.81 -21.26
C PRO A 152 2.37 3.79 -20.50
N LEU A 153 1.87 3.30 -19.37
CA LEU A 153 2.55 2.31 -18.56
C LEU A 153 2.09 0.87 -18.85
N LYS A 154 1.13 0.66 -19.74
CA LYS A 154 0.53 -0.64 -20.05
C LYS A 154 0.00 -1.36 -18.80
N LEU A 155 -0.77 -0.62 -17.99
CA LEU A 155 -1.44 -1.13 -16.80
C LEU A 155 -2.85 -1.57 -17.19
N ASP A 156 -2.95 -2.71 -17.87
CA ASP A 156 -4.18 -3.16 -18.51
C ASP A 156 -5.17 -3.77 -17.50
N SER A 157 -4.67 -4.31 -16.39
CA SER A 157 -5.46 -4.82 -15.25
C SER A 157 -5.70 -3.77 -14.17
N THR A 158 -5.32 -2.50 -14.40
CA THR A 158 -5.60 -1.38 -13.50
C THR A 158 -6.68 -0.52 -14.11
N PHE A 159 -7.75 -0.28 -13.38
CA PHE A 159 -8.91 0.44 -13.90
C PHE A 159 -9.64 1.23 -12.82
N LEU A 160 -10.37 2.26 -13.26
CA LEU A 160 -11.34 2.98 -12.43
C LEU A 160 -12.68 2.28 -12.54
N ASP A 161 -13.15 1.67 -11.46
CA ASP A 161 -14.43 0.95 -11.48
C ASP A 161 -15.62 1.87 -11.80
N VAL A 162 -16.66 1.27 -12.39
CA VAL A 162 -17.87 1.93 -12.89
C VAL A 162 -17.65 2.69 -14.22
N TYR A 163 -16.45 3.19 -14.49
CA TYR A 163 -16.14 3.97 -15.69
C TYR A 163 -15.40 3.16 -16.77
N ASP A 164 -14.59 2.21 -16.34
CA ASP A 164 -13.88 1.27 -17.21
C ASP A 164 -14.60 -0.09 -17.29
N SER A 165 -14.34 -0.83 -18.35
CA SER A 165 -14.74 -2.24 -18.43
C SER A 165 -13.81 -3.10 -17.58
N VAL A 166 -14.39 -4.05 -16.84
CA VAL A 166 -13.63 -5.08 -16.13
C VAL A 166 -13.18 -6.12 -17.14
N LEU A 167 -11.86 -6.31 -17.26
CA LEU A 167 -11.28 -7.21 -18.27
C LEU A 167 -10.96 -8.59 -17.70
N TYR A 168 -10.72 -8.69 -16.41
CA TYR A 168 -10.27 -9.90 -15.72
C TYR A 168 -11.17 -10.27 -14.54
N THR A 169 -10.77 -11.26 -13.77
CA THR A 169 -11.56 -11.73 -12.62
C THR A 169 -11.25 -10.91 -11.38
N ILE A 170 -12.27 -10.30 -10.81
CA ILE A 170 -12.18 -9.65 -9.50
C ILE A 170 -12.28 -10.72 -8.41
N ALA A 171 -11.35 -10.74 -7.46
CA ALA A 171 -11.43 -11.59 -6.27
C ALA A 171 -12.66 -11.20 -5.43
N HIS A 172 -13.45 -12.17 -4.95
CA HIS A 172 -14.60 -11.87 -4.08
C HIS A 172 -14.12 -11.23 -2.77
N PRO A 173 -14.76 -10.15 -2.31
CA PRO A 173 -14.47 -9.55 -1.03
C PRO A 173 -15.05 -10.38 0.11
N TRP A 174 -14.34 -10.46 1.23
CA TRP A 174 -14.79 -11.12 2.45
C TRP A 174 -14.82 -10.17 3.63
N GLN A 175 -15.88 -10.22 4.43
CA GLN A 175 -15.98 -9.45 5.66
C GLN A 175 -16.41 -10.33 6.81
N ALA A 176 -15.62 -10.31 7.89
CA ALA A 176 -15.88 -11.12 9.09
C ALA A 176 -16.09 -12.63 8.78
N GLY A 177 -15.31 -13.19 7.85
CA GLY A 177 -15.34 -14.59 7.44
C GLY A 177 -16.51 -14.97 6.52
N ARG A 178 -17.26 -14.01 5.98
CA ARG A 178 -18.37 -14.22 5.03
C ARG A 178 -18.00 -13.67 3.66
N ASP A 179 -18.31 -14.43 2.62
CA ASP A 179 -18.27 -13.95 1.24
C ASP A 179 -19.25 -12.79 1.09
N ASN A 180 -18.75 -11.66 0.64
CA ASN A 180 -19.47 -10.40 0.55
C ASN A 180 -19.59 -9.89 -0.89
N ALA A 181 -19.58 -10.80 -1.87
CA ALA A 181 -19.70 -10.46 -3.29
C ALA A 181 -21.01 -9.69 -3.64
N ALA A 182 -22.01 -9.76 -2.75
CA ALA A 182 -23.24 -8.98 -2.87
C ALA A 182 -23.08 -7.50 -2.48
N THR A 183 -21.90 -7.07 -2.00
CA THR A 183 -21.65 -5.64 -1.72
C THR A 183 -21.93 -4.80 -2.96
N PRO A 184 -22.65 -3.68 -2.82
CA PRO A 184 -23.08 -2.88 -3.96
C PRO A 184 -21.91 -2.12 -4.62
N ARG A 185 -21.15 -2.82 -5.44
CA ARG A 185 -19.94 -2.32 -6.10
C ARG A 185 -20.14 -1.02 -6.87
N ILE A 186 -21.25 -0.90 -7.63
CA ILE A 186 -21.50 0.29 -8.46
C ILE A 186 -21.66 1.53 -7.59
N SER A 187 -22.56 1.49 -6.60
CA SER A 187 -22.81 2.65 -5.74
C SER A 187 -21.58 2.98 -4.89
N LEU A 188 -20.94 1.97 -4.31
CA LEU A 188 -19.76 2.15 -3.46
C LEU A 188 -18.59 2.79 -4.24
N ASN A 189 -18.25 2.24 -5.39
CA ASN A 189 -17.09 2.72 -6.14
C ASN A 189 -17.37 4.04 -6.88
N SER A 190 -18.58 4.26 -7.37
CA SER A 190 -18.93 5.58 -7.91
C SER A 190 -18.84 6.67 -6.85
N ALA A 191 -19.22 6.37 -5.61
CA ALA A 191 -19.09 7.29 -4.49
C ALA A 191 -17.65 7.48 -4.01
N ALA A 192 -16.83 6.45 -4.09
CA ALA A 192 -15.39 6.55 -3.77
C ALA A 192 -14.59 7.33 -4.83
N GLY A 193 -14.98 7.25 -6.10
CA GLY A 193 -14.43 8.04 -7.20
C GLY A 193 -12.91 8.19 -7.19
N ALA A 194 -12.43 9.40 -7.36
CA ALA A 194 -11.01 9.75 -7.35
C ALA A 194 -10.32 9.56 -5.98
N ALA A 195 -11.08 9.25 -4.93
CA ALA A 195 -10.54 8.96 -3.60
C ALA A 195 -10.28 7.46 -3.37
N GLY A 196 -10.92 6.54 -4.15
CA GLY A 196 -10.82 5.14 -3.75
C GLY A 196 -11.38 4.08 -4.71
N ALA A 197 -11.76 4.41 -5.95
CA ALA A 197 -12.52 3.51 -6.80
C ALA A 197 -11.70 2.61 -7.73
N MET A 198 -10.37 2.59 -7.63
CA MET A 198 -9.55 1.80 -8.54
C MET A 198 -9.38 0.35 -8.08
N TYR A 199 -9.20 -0.51 -9.07
CA TYR A 199 -8.81 -1.90 -8.95
C TYR A 199 -7.47 -2.12 -9.64
N SER A 200 -6.71 -3.10 -9.17
CA SER A 200 -5.44 -3.48 -9.77
C SER A 200 -5.00 -4.89 -9.34
N THR A 201 -3.90 -5.35 -9.93
CA THR A 201 -3.14 -6.51 -9.49
C THR A 201 -1.87 -6.08 -8.73
N SER A 202 -1.30 -6.97 -7.92
CA SER A 202 -0.04 -6.67 -7.23
C SER A 202 1.11 -6.40 -8.19
N SER A 203 1.12 -7.08 -9.34
CA SER A 203 2.11 -6.89 -10.41
C SER A 203 2.09 -5.48 -10.98
N GLU A 204 0.90 -4.98 -11.32
CA GLU A 204 0.76 -3.66 -11.92
C GLU A 204 0.96 -2.54 -10.90
N MET A 205 0.60 -2.77 -9.63
CA MET A 205 0.94 -1.84 -8.56
C MET A 205 2.45 -1.70 -8.35
N LEU A 206 3.21 -2.80 -8.44
CA LEU A 206 4.68 -2.75 -8.42
C LEU A 206 5.22 -1.99 -9.64
N GLN A 207 4.68 -2.25 -10.84
CA GLN A 207 5.05 -1.54 -12.08
C GLN A 207 4.77 -0.04 -11.97
N TRP A 208 3.60 0.33 -11.43
CA TRP A 208 3.19 1.70 -11.17
C TRP A 208 4.18 2.43 -10.25
N TYR A 209 4.43 1.89 -9.06
CA TYR A 209 5.36 2.49 -8.10
C TYR A 209 6.78 2.59 -8.67
N ASN A 210 7.25 1.53 -9.32
CA ASN A 210 8.57 1.55 -9.95
C ASN A 210 8.67 2.62 -11.04
N ALA A 211 7.66 2.79 -11.88
CA ALA A 211 7.65 3.81 -12.90
C ALA A 211 7.62 5.23 -12.30
N LEU A 212 6.76 5.44 -11.29
CA LEU A 212 6.61 6.73 -10.62
C LEU A 212 7.90 7.14 -9.90
N MET A 213 8.44 6.28 -9.05
CA MET A 213 9.60 6.60 -8.21
C MET A 213 10.91 6.73 -9.02
N ASN A 214 10.95 6.16 -10.22
CA ASN A 214 12.07 6.35 -11.17
C ASN A 214 11.85 7.51 -12.16
N GLY A 215 10.91 8.42 -11.91
CA GLY A 215 10.70 9.63 -12.70
C GLY A 215 10.16 9.41 -14.11
N LYS A 216 9.56 8.23 -14.40
CA LYS A 216 8.99 7.93 -15.73
C LYS A 216 7.59 8.50 -15.93
N VAL A 217 6.95 8.98 -14.87
CA VAL A 217 5.56 9.48 -14.90
C VAL A 217 5.50 10.97 -14.70
N VAL A 218 6.21 11.50 -13.73
CA VAL A 218 6.37 12.92 -13.41
C VAL A 218 7.86 13.21 -13.18
N ASN A 219 8.25 14.46 -13.28
CA ASN A 219 9.65 14.87 -13.10
C ASN A 219 10.08 14.89 -11.63
N ALA A 220 11.37 15.08 -11.37
CA ALA A 220 11.95 15.07 -10.02
C ALA A 220 11.36 16.17 -9.10
N ASN A 221 10.99 17.33 -9.65
CA ASN A 221 10.37 18.39 -8.87
C ASN A 221 8.97 17.98 -8.39
N SER A 222 8.18 17.34 -9.24
CA SER A 222 6.86 16.81 -8.86
C SER A 222 6.97 15.69 -7.83
N ILE A 223 7.98 14.81 -7.93
CA ILE A 223 8.24 13.81 -6.88
C ILE A 223 8.59 14.49 -5.57
N LYS A 224 9.44 15.53 -5.60
CA LYS A 224 9.78 16.30 -4.40
C LYS A 224 8.55 16.98 -3.78
N GLU A 225 7.71 17.63 -4.59
CA GLU A 225 6.43 18.20 -4.12
C GLU A 225 5.54 17.14 -3.48
N MET A 226 5.37 16.00 -4.15
CA MET A 226 4.57 14.88 -3.68
C MET A 226 5.05 14.33 -2.34
N THR A 227 6.36 14.30 -2.11
CA THR A 227 7.01 13.76 -0.91
C THR A 227 7.43 14.86 0.09
N THR A 228 6.94 16.08 -0.07
CA THR A 228 7.03 17.12 0.95
C THR A 228 5.94 16.84 1.99
N PHE A 229 6.34 16.13 3.05
CA PHE A 229 5.42 15.65 4.07
C PHE A 229 5.05 16.75 5.07
N VAL A 230 3.76 16.81 5.45
CA VAL A 230 3.30 17.61 6.58
C VAL A 230 4.01 17.11 7.84
N GLU A 231 4.66 18.00 8.55
CA GLU A 231 5.70 17.68 9.53
C GLU A 231 5.26 16.67 10.59
N LYS A 232 4.11 16.87 11.21
CA LYS A 232 3.63 16.01 12.29
C LYS A 232 2.99 14.72 11.78
N GLU A 233 2.18 14.80 10.75
CA GLU A 233 1.35 13.70 10.26
C GLU A 233 2.06 12.88 9.17
N ARG A 234 3.21 13.38 8.70
CA ARG A 234 4.07 12.72 7.72
C ARG A 234 3.33 12.30 6.45
N TYR A 235 2.34 13.10 6.02
CA TYR A 235 1.57 12.87 4.82
C TYR A 235 1.91 13.91 3.74
N GLY A 236 2.21 13.43 2.54
CA GLY A 236 2.46 14.24 1.35
C GLY A 236 1.22 14.31 0.44
N MET A 237 1.38 14.13 -0.87
CA MET A 237 0.28 14.14 -1.83
C MET A 237 -0.04 12.72 -2.27
N GLY A 238 -1.04 12.09 -1.62
CA GLY A 238 -1.44 10.70 -1.89
C GLY A 238 -0.44 9.64 -1.45
N ILE A 239 0.53 10.02 -0.63
CA ILE A 239 1.56 9.15 -0.08
C ILE A 239 1.95 9.65 1.33
N ALA A 240 2.25 8.73 2.22
CA ALA A 240 2.69 9.04 3.58
C ALA A 240 4.11 8.52 3.81
N GLU A 241 4.81 9.12 4.74
CA GLU A 241 6.06 8.60 5.26
C GLU A 241 5.82 7.84 6.57
N TYR A 242 6.43 6.68 6.70
CA TYR A 242 6.39 5.87 7.91
C TYR A 242 7.78 5.42 8.29
N ILE A 243 8.05 5.23 9.57
CA ILE A 243 9.35 4.75 10.06
C ILE A 243 9.23 3.27 10.41
N VAL A 244 9.97 2.43 9.69
CA VAL A 244 10.08 0.99 9.93
C VAL A 244 11.52 0.68 10.35
N SER A 245 11.71 0.16 11.55
CA SER A 245 13.05 -0.17 12.07
C SER A 245 14.08 0.97 11.92
N GLY A 246 13.65 2.21 12.18
CA GLY A 246 14.48 3.40 12.07
C GLY A 246 14.72 3.93 10.64
N LYS A 247 14.16 3.29 9.62
CA LYS A 247 14.29 3.70 8.21
C LYS A 247 13.00 4.35 7.72
N SER A 248 13.14 5.42 6.93
CA SER A 248 12.01 6.05 6.24
C SER A 248 11.51 5.16 5.12
N VAL A 249 10.22 4.89 5.07
CA VAL A 249 9.54 4.25 3.94
C VAL A 249 8.35 5.11 3.52
N TRP A 250 8.10 5.16 2.22
CA TRP A 250 6.94 5.86 1.68
C TRP A 250 5.84 4.84 1.42
N THR A 251 4.63 5.13 1.88
CA THR A 251 3.56 4.14 1.90
C THR A 251 2.19 4.78 1.66
N HIS A 252 1.26 3.99 1.20
CA HIS A 252 -0.17 4.25 1.34
C HIS A 252 -0.90 2.95 1.57
N GLY A 253 -1.91 2.98 2.43
CA GLY A 253 -2.83 1.88 2.64
C GLY A 253 -4.17 2.16 1.97
N GLY A 254 -4.94 1.10 1.78
CA GLY A 254 -6.31 1.20 1.27
C GLY A 254 -7.23 0.24 1.99
N GLN A 255 -8.42 0.71 2.32
CA GLN A 255 -9.50 -0.12 2.82
C GLN A 255 -10.82 0.38 2.26
N ILE A 256 -11.64 -0.52 1.75
CA ILE A 256 -12.98 -0.20 1.27
C ILE A 256 -13.99 -1.20 1.82
N TRP A 257 -15.21 -0.75 2.04
CA TRP A 257 -16.29 -1.62 2.47
C TRP A 257 -16.47 -2.80 1.51
N GLY A 258 -16.93 -3.90 2.06
CA GLY A 258 -17.08 -5.12 1.31
C GLY A 258 -15.97 -6.13 1.59
N GLY A 259 -14.72 -5.70 1.82
CA GLY A 259 -13.74 -6.66 2.26
C GLY A 259 -12.37 -6.57 1.60
N TYR A 260 -11.97 -5.44 1.03
CA TYR A 260 -10.61 -5.30 0.51
C TYR A 260 -9.73 -4.44 1.41
N ASN A 261 -8.48 -4.85 1.54
CA ASN A 261 -7.42 -4.07 2.17
C ASN A 261 -6.14 -4.16 1.33
N SER A 262 -5.45 -3.05 1.16
CA SER A 262 -4.24 -2.96 0.34
C SER A 262 -3.16 -2.18 1.07
N SER A 263 -1.90 -2.47 0.76
CA SER A 263 -0.75 -1.75 1.26
C SER A 263 0.33 -1.69 0.21
N MET A 264 0.86 -0.50 0.00
CA MET A 264 2.04 -0.25 -0.82
C MET A 264 3.14 0.35 0.06
N MET A 265 4.37 -0.15 -0.09
CA MET A 265 5.54 0.43 0.56
C MET A 265 6.67 0.59 -0.46
N TYR A 266 7.38 1.68 -0.36
CA TYR A 266 8.58 2.00 -1.12
C TYR A 266 9.69 2.45 -0.16
N ASP A 267 10.83 1.80 -0.23
CA ASP A 267 12.04 2.21 0.48
C ASP A 267 12.87 3.12 -0.45
N PRO A 268 12.94 4.44 -0.18
CA PRO A 268 13.67 5.37 -1.03
C PRO A 268 15.18 5.18 -1.01
N ALA A 269 15.72 4.50 0.02
CA ALA A 269 17.15 4.25 0.14
C ALA A 269 17.62 3.09 -0.74
N THR A 270 16.78 2.05 -0.89
CA THR A 270 17.15 0.82 -1.61
C THR A 270 16.37 0.62 -2.91
N GLY A 271 15.27 1.35 -3.11
CA GLY A 271 14.35 1.17 -4.23
C GLY A 271 13.46 -0.07 -4.12
N ILE A 272 13.41 -0.72 -2.96
CA ILE A 272 12.54 -1.88 -2.73
C ILE A 272 11.08 -1.43 -2.69
N ILE A 273 10.22 -2.19 -3.38
CA ILE A 273 8.78 -1.97 -3.40
C ILE A 273 8.10 -3.22 -2.89
N VAL A 274 7.13 -3.05 -1.99
CA VAL A 274 6.27 -4.13 -1.48
C VAL A 274 4.81 -3.77 -1.75
N CYS A 275 4.06 -4.71 -2.32
CA CYS A 275 2.62 -4.61 -2.53
C CYS A 275 1.91 -5.78 -1.88
N ILE A 276 0.92 -5.51 -1.04
CA ILE A 276 0.01 -6.49 -0.47
C ILE A 276 -1.42 -6.11 -0.82
N LEU A 277 -2.13 -7.05 -1.45
CA LEU A 277 -3.56 -6.94 -1.73
C LEU A 277 -4.28 -8.08 -1.02
N THR A 278 -5.34 -7.78 -0.29
CA THR A 278 -6.16 -8.79 0.38
C THR A 278 -7.63 -8.58 0.06
N ASN A 279 -8.36 -9.68 -0.01
CA ASN A 279 -9.79 -9.68 -0.27
C ASN A 279 -10.63 -9.95 0.99
N GLN A 280 -10.12 -9.58 2.17
CA GLN A 280 -10.88 -9.74 3.42
C GLN A 280 -10.67 -8.59 4.40
N LEU A 281 -11.69 -8.39 5.26
CA LEU A 281 -11.64 -7.53 6.44
C LEU A 281 -12.15 -8.31 7.67
N PRO A 282 -11.52 -8.13 8.86
CA PRO A 282 -10.29 -7.38 9.06
C PRO A 282 -9.08 -8.05 8.39
N ALA A 283 -8.11 -7.24 7.95
CA ALA A 283 -6.86 -7.69 7.37
C ALA A 283 -5.71 -6.80 7.84
N GLN A 284 -4.48 -7.33 7.73
CA GLN A 284 -3.27 -6.68 8.20
C GLN A 284 -2.27 -6.44 7.05
N ALA A 285 -2.77 -5.95 5.89
CA ALA A 285 -1.92 -5.76 4.71
C ALA A 285 -0.69 -4.89 5.02
N PHE A 286 -0.84 -3.85 5.85
CA PHE A 286 0.28 -3.00 6.27
C PHE A 286 1.34 -3.78 7.07
N GLN A 287 0.93 -4.56 8.08
CA GLN A 287 1.84 -5.36 8.91
C GLN A 287 2.57 -6.43 8.08
N ILE A 288 1.85 -7.06 7.14
CA ILE A 288 2.46 -8.02 6.20
C ILE A 288 3.50 -7.31 5.33
N SER A 289 3.20 -6.09 4.83
CA SER A 289 4.17 -5.30 4.06
C SER A 289 5.43 -4.98 4.87
N VAL A 290 5.28 -4.60 6.15
CA VAL A 290 6.40 -4.35 7.06
C VAL A 290 7.25 -5.61 7.24
N GLN A 291 6.62 -6.76 7.47
CA GLN A 291 7.33 -8.04 7.64
C GLN A 291 8.07 -8.44 6.36
N MET A 292 7.45 -8.30 5.19
CA MET A 292 8.12 -8.59 3.92
C MET A 292 9.30 -7.66 3.68
N LEU A 293 9.12 -6.36 3.88
CA LEU A 293 10.19 -5.38 3.69
C LEU A 293 11.37 -5.64 4.62
N THR A 294 11.11 -5.90 5.89
CA THR A 294 12.16 -6.22 6.87
C THR A 294 12.87 -7.53 6.55
N THR A 295 12.16 -8.54 6.05
CA THR A 295 12.76 -9.79 5.59
C THR A 295 13.72 -9.56 4.42
N VAL A 296 13.32 -8.73 3.44
CA VAL A 296 14.17 -8.39 2.31
C VAL A 296 15.39 -7.57 2.75
N TRP A 297 15.21 -6.59 3.65
CA TRP A 297 16.35 -5.86 4.21
C TRP A 297 17.36 -6.77 4.90
N ASN A 298 16.89 -7.68 5.74
CA ASN A 298 17.77 -8.63 6.44
C ASN A 298 18.51 -9.55 5.45
N ALA A 299 17.86 -9.96 4.37
CA ALA A 299 18.49 -10.76 3.34
C ALA A 299 19.56 -9.99 2.56
N ILE A 300 19.35 -8.69 2.30
CA ILE A 300 20.33 -7.83 1.60
C ILE A 300 21.52 -7.51 2.50
N VAL A 301 21.27 -7.18 3.77
CA VAL A 301 22.35 -6.91 4.73
C VAL A 301 23.22 -8.15 4.96
N GLY A 302 22.63 -9.37 4.82
CA GLY A 302 23.39 -10.62 4.83
C GLY A 302 24.23 -10.87 3.57
N ILE A 303 24.13 -10.01 2.53
CA ILE A 303 24.89 -10.08 1.27
C ILE A 303 25.99 -9.00 1.20
N ASP A 304 26.06 -8.07 2.15
CA ASP A 304 27.24 -7.22 2.29
C ASP A 304 28.45 -8.10 2.60
N GLU A 305 29.19 -8.43 1.55
CA GLU A 305 30.55 -8.93 1.65
C GLU A 305 31.46 -7.84 2.26
N SER A 306 31.29 -7.54 3.53
CA SER A 306 32.42 -7.10 4.33
C SER A 306 33.30 -8.33 4.52
N GLU A 307 34.49 -8.30 3.97
CA GLU A 307 35.56 -9.27 4.22
C GLU A 307 35.60 -9.66 5.70
N ASN A 308 35.00 -10.81 6.01
CA ASN A 308 35.06 -11.63 7.22
C ASN A 308 33.70 -12.13 7.70
N THR A 309 32.89 -12.76 6.82
CA THR A 309 31.79 -13.59 7.31
C THR A 309 31.88 -14.96 6.67
N GLU A 310 32.64 -15.82 7.31
CA GLU A 310 32.41 -17.26 7.17
C GLU A 310 30.92 -17.53 7.45
N SER A 311 30.30 -18.28 6.55
CA SER A 311 28.92 -18.75 6.68
C SER A 311 28.81 -19.57 7.96
N ILE A 312 28.19 -19.03 9.00
CA ILE A 312 28.27 -19.58 10.34
C ILE A 312 27.38 -20.81 10.54
N LEU A 313 26.32 -20.93 9.70
CA LEU A 313 25.35 -22.02 9.83
C LEU A 313 25.12 -22.67 8.47
N TYR A 314 25.63 -23.90 8.29
CA TYR A 314 25.51 -24.62 7.02
C TYR A 314 25.46 -26.14 7.19
N PRO A 315 24.92 -26.88 6.20
CA PRO A 315 24.13 -26.34 5.10
C PRO A 315 22.81 -25.73 5.59
N ASN A 316 22.38 -24.67 4.94
CA ASN A 316 21.10 -24.01 5.23
C ASN A 316 20.51 -23.49 3.90
N PRO A 317 19.43 -24.06 3.40
CA PRO A 317 18.55 -25.09 4.03
C PRO A 317 19.17 -26.49 4.15
N THR A 318 18.63 -27.32 5.04
CA THR A 318 19.07 -28.71 5.27
C THR A 318 17.92 -29.64 5.67
N ASN A 319 18.15 -30.93 5.56
CA ASN A 319 17.22 -31.95 6.05
C ASN A 319 17.65 -32.59 7.36
N ASP A 320 18.94 -32.53 7.71
CA ASP A 320 19.48 -33.25 8.87
C ASP A 320 20.59 -32.46 9.56
N MET A 321 21.82 -32.60 9.08
CA MET A 321 22.99 -32.06 9.77
C MET A 321 23.14 -30.56 9.57
N VAL A 322 23.45 -29.88 10.64
CA VAL A 322 23.77 -28.44 10.68
C VAL A 322 25.13 -28.29 11.37
N MET A 323 25.98 -27.48 10.78
CA MET A 323 27.25 -27.10 11.36
C MET A 323 27.32 -25.59 11.55
N ILE A 324 27.88 -25.17 12.69
CA ILE A 324 28.26 -23.78 12.93
C ILE A 324 29.77 -23.69 12.66
N SER A 325 30.12 -23.06 11.51
CA SER A 325 31.53 -22.87 11.14
C SER A 325 32.09 -21.64 11.81
N ARG A 326 32.67 -21.79 12.95
CA ARG A 326 33.55 -20.79 13.53
C ARG A 326 34.61 -21.48 14.37
N ASN A 327 35.83 -20.94 14.38
CA ASN A 327 36.87 -21.30 15.26
C ASN A 327 36.60 -20.89 16.73
N ASP A 328 35.35 -20.64 17.11
CA ASP A 328 34.98 -20.27 18.47
C ASP A 328 35.02 -21.51 19.35
N ARG A 329 36.09 -21.66 20.05
CA ARG A 329 36.25 -22.67 21.11
C ARG A 329 35.36 -22.44 22.33
N ASP A 330 34.45 -21.45 22.26
CA ASP A 330 33.75 -20.87 23.40
C ASP A 330 32.24 -20.78 23.25
N ILE A 331 31.59 -21.68 22.45
CA ILE A 331 30.15 -21.82 22.42
C ILE A 331 29.63 -22.34 23.76
N GLN A 332 28.84 -21.55 24.46
CA GLN A 332 28.26 -21.92 25.74
C GLN A 332 26.91 -22.66 25.57
N SER A 333 26.09 -22.24 24.62
CA SER A 333 24.83 -22.92 24.27
C SER A 333 24.31 -22.52 22.90
N ILE A 334 23.63 -23.45 22.25
CA ILE A 334 22.86 -23.25 21.01
C ILE A 334 21.43 -23.64 21.31
N LYS A 335 20.50 -22.72 21.13
CA LYS A 335 19.05 -22.94 21.31
C LYS A 335 18.34 -22.76 19.98
N ILE A 336 17.47 -23.72 19.63
CA ILE A 336 16.66 -23.70 18.43
C ILE A 336 15.21 -23.48 18.85
N PHE A 337 14.58 -22.48 18.25
CA PHE A 337 13.20 -22.07 18.53
C PHE A 337 12.33 -22.32 17.29
N ASP A 338 11.10 -22.76 17.50
CA ASP A 338 10.09 -22.78 16.46
C ASP A 338 9.54 -21.36 16.18
N ILE A 339 8.64 -21.24 15.21
CA ILE A 339 7.98 -19.98 14.82
C ILE A 339 7.15 -19.33 15.95
N HIS A 340 6.84 -20.06 17.01
CA HIS A 340 6.11 -19.57 18.18
C HIS A 340 7.04 -19.16 19.34
N GLY A 341 8.37 -19.24 19.13
CA GLY A 341 9.37 -18.92 20.14
C GLY A 341 9.58 -20.00 21.20
N LYS A 342 9.07 -21.23 21.00
CA LYS A 342 9.29 -22.36 21.87
C LYS A 342 10.63 -23.01 21.56
N ILE A 343 11.45 -23.31 22.58
CA ILE A 343 12.68 -24.08 22.40
C ILE A 343 12.30 -25.51 22.00
N VAL A 344 12.77 -25.93 20.84
CA VAL A 344 12.55 -27.27 20.27
C VAL A 344 13.81 -28.14 20.33
N MET A 345 14.98 -27.49 20.52
CA MET A 345 16.25 -28.18 20.69
C MET A 345 17.27 -27.27 21.43
N GLU A 346 18.13 -27.88 22.22
CA GLU A 346 19.30 -27.21 22.86
C GLU A 346 20.51 -28.12 22.77
N THR A 347 21.68 -27.55 22.43
CA THR A 347 22.97 -28.27 22.37
C THR A 347 24.14 -27.32 22.66
N THR A 348 25.30 -27.88 22.94
CA THR A 348 26.58 -27.13 23.00
C THR A 348 27.52 -27.52 21.87
N GLU A 349 27.10 -28.49 21.04
CA GLU A 349 27.91 -29.00 19.95
C GLU A 349 27.75 -28.12 18.70
N ASN A 350 28.85 -27.75 18.06
CA ASN A 350 28.87 -26.93 16.86
C ASN A 350 28.41 -27.68 15.59
N THR A 351 28.18 -28.99 15.72
CA THR A 351 27.58 -29.82 14.66
C THR A 351 26.50 -30.70 15.28
N PHE A 352 25.28 -30.60 14.80
CA PHE A 352 24.11 -31.26 15.36
C PHE A 352 23.09 -31.67 14.30
N SER A 353 22.29 -32.71 14.59
CA SER A 353 21.20 -33.16 13.71
C SER A 353 19.89 -32.52 14.10
N ILE A 354 19.15 -32.08 13.10
CA ILE A 354 17.75 -31.61 13.19
C ILE A 354 16.76 -32.58 12.55
N ALA A 355 17.17 -33.82 12.22
CA ALA A 355 16.35 -34.80 11.50
C ALA A 355 14.98 -35.01 12.14
N GLN A 356 14.88 -34.94 13.48
CA GLN A 356 13.65 -35.11 14.26
C GLN A 356 12.70 -33.90 14.26
N LEU A 357 13.14 -32.71 13.83
CA LEU A 357 12.28 -31.55 13.77
C LEU A 357 11.37 -31.62 12.52
N PRO A 358 10.14 -31.12 12.56
CA PRO A 358 9.31 -30.98 11.37
C PRO A 358 9.95 -30.08 10.30
N SER A 359 9.54 -30.23 9.04
CA SER A 359 9.91 -29.26 7.99
C SER A 359 9.39 -27.86 8.34
N GLY A 360 10.21 -26.84 8.18
CA GLY A 360 9.83 -25.47 8.55
C GLY A 360 11.01 -24.54 8.76
N THR A 361 10.73 -23.33 9.24
CA THR A 361 11.72 -22.32 9.59
C THR A 361 11.90 -22.25 11.09
N TYR A 362 13.15 -22.17 11.52
CA TYR A 362 13.56 -22.11 12.93
C TYR A 362 14.48 -20.93 13.17
N GLN A 363 14.49 -20.41 14.40
CA GLN A 363 15.49 -19.46 14.88
C GLN A 363 16.53 -20.19 15.70
N VAL A 364 17.80 -20.00 15.39
CA VAL A 364 18.94 -20.58 16.11
C VAL A 364 19.66 -19.45 16.85
N ARG A 365 19.71 -19.55 18.17
CA ARG A 365 20.44 -18.61 19.02
C ARG A 365 21.69 -19.27 19.57
N VAL A 366 22.81 -18.67 19.20
CA VAL A 366 24.14 -19.12 19.66
C VAL A 366 24.63 -18.16 20.72
N HIS A 367 24.93 -18.69 21.92
CA HIS A 367 25.58 -17.96 23.00
C HIS A 367 27.05 -18.36 23.04
N SER A 368 27.93 -17.39 22.88
CA SER A 368 29.36 -17.51 23.12
C SER A 368 29.75 -16.67 24.33
N ILE A 369 31.03 -16.75 24.79
CA ILE A 369 31.56 -15.92 25.88
C ILE A 369 31.45 -14.43 25.53
N GLU A 370 31.64 -14.06 24.28
CA GLU A 370 31.74 -12.67 23.85
C GLU A 370 30.40 -12.06 23.44
N GLU A 371 29.48 -12.87 22.89
CA GLU A 371 28.24 -12.33 22.28
C GLU A 371 27.11 -13.38 22.14
N VAL A 372 25.91 -12.88 21.87
CA VAL A 372 24.74 -13.69 21.49
C VAL A 372 24.37 -13.39 20.07
N ARG A 373 24.32 -14.42 19.22
CA ARG A 373 23.89 -14.28 17.80
C ARG A 373 22.66 -15.09 17.48
N ASN A 374 21.86 -14.59 16.56
CA ASN A 374 20.65 -15.25 16.09
C ASN A 374 20.77 -15.53 14.58
N TYR A 375 20.36 -16.74 14.17
CA TYR A 375 20.37 -17.19 12.78
C TYR A 375 19.02 -17.77 12.40
N SER A 376 18.69 -17.73 11.12
CA SER A 376 17.54 -18.44 10.56
C SER A 376 17.99 -19.78 9.99
N LEU A 377 17.28 -20.86 10.28
CA LEU A 377 17.52 -22.21 9.79
C LEU A 377 16.26 -22.71 9.07
N ILE A 378 16.44 -23.24 7.87
CA ILE A 378 15.35 -23.80 7.08
C ILE A 378 15.55 -25.30 6.96
N LYS A 379 14.53 -26.08 7.38
CA LYS A 379 14.46 -27.52 7.19
C LYS A 379 13.43 -27.87 6.12
N TYR A 380 13.84 -28.66 5.14
CA TYR A 380 12.96 -29.23 4.11
C TYR A 380 12.08 -30.36 4.64
#